data_472714b6abf848dcf66de5943095dcc6
#
_entry.id   472714b6abf848dcf66de5943095dcc6
#
_cell.length_a   1.000
_cell.length_b   1.000
_cell.length_c   1.000
_cell.angle_alpha   90.00
_cell.angle_beta   90.00
_cell.angle_gamma   90.00
#
_symmetry.space_group_name_H-M   'P 1'
#
loop_
_entity.id
_entity.type
_entity.pdbx_description
1 polymer ?
#
loop_
_entity_poly.entity_id
_entity_poly.type
_entity_poly.pdbx_seq_one_letter_code
_entity_poly.pdbx_strand_id
1 'polypeptide(L)'
;MRLINTYKLGWFSTGRGTGSRGLLKAVQDSIKAGEIEAEIAFVFCSREQAETEATDIFLKMVEDYHIPLICFSYQKFRAKKGAPTIELAQNLPQWRLEYDREIMARLQDFRPDLCVLAGYMLIVGEEMCQKYNMINLHPAAPGGPQGTWQEVIWQLMENNAQETGAMMHLVTPELDKGPPVTYCTFPIRGEPFDRYWEEIEGHPLEETKKRQGENNPLFKLIRSHGLAREFPLIISTLKAFSQGKIKITADKKIVDAEGKPINGYDLTNEINEVVKGAIL
;
A
#
# COMPACT_ATOMS: atom_id res chain seq x y z
N MET A 1 -0.91 -12.39 35.34
CA MET A 1 -0.40 -12.53 33.98
C MET A 1 -1.43 -11.86 33.07
N ARG A 2 -1.16 -10.62 32.58
CA ARG A 2 -2.05 -10.00 31.58
C ARG A 2 -1.91 -10.84 30.32
N LEU A 3 -3.00 -11.40 29.80
CA LEU A 3 -3.06 -11.90 28.43
C LEU A 3 -2.76 -10.69 27.54
N ILE A 4 -1.54 -10.60 27.06
CA ILE A 4 -1.18 -9.62 26.04
C ILE A 4 -1.92 -10.09 24.80
N ASN A 5 -3.03 -9.42 24.49
CA ASN A 5 -3.78 -9.69 23.26
C ASN A 5 -2.90 -9.17 22.12
N THR A 6 -2.22 -10.07 21.40
CA THR A 6 -1.33 -9.73 20.29
C THR A 6 -2.14 -8.99 19.22
N TYR A 7 -1.62 -7.87 18.71
CA TYR A 7 -2.29 -7.09 17.67
C TYR A 7 -2.37 -7.91 16.36
N LYS A 8 -3.55 -8.05 15.80
CA LYS A 8 -3.84 -8.96 14.68
C LYS A 8 -3.93 -8.22 13.36
N LEU A 9 -3.08 -8.59 12.41
CA LEU A 9 -3.05 -8.03 11.07
C LEU A 9 -3.72 -8.98 10.07
N GLY A 10 -4.63 -8.45 9.26
CA GLY A 10 -5.04 -9.08 8.00
C GLY A 10 -4.18 -8.53 6.87
N TRP A 11 -3.67 -9.38 6.00
CA TRP A 11 -2.82 -8.98 4.88
C TRP A 11 -3.49 -9.26 3.55
N PHE A 12 -3.68 -8.23 2.72
CA PHE A 12 -4.31 -8.35 1.41
C PHE A 12 -3.30 -8.08 0.30
N SER A 13 -3.22 -8.98 -0.67
CA SER A 13 -2.32 -8.83 -1.82
C SER A 13 -2.91 -9.48 -3.07
N THR A 14 -2.44 -9.04 -4.24
CA THR A 14 -2.67 -9.73 -5.51
C THR A 14 -1.50 -10.65 -5.87
N GLY A 15 -0.38 -10.58 -5.14
CA GLY A 15 0.79 -11.42 -5.35
C GLY A 15 1.48 -11.23 -6.71
N ARG A 16 1.41 -10.03 -7.32
CA ARG A 16 1.83 -9.79 -8.71
C ARG A 16 3.33 -9.71 -8.94
N GLY A 17 4.13 -9.45 -7.91
CA GLY A 17 5.53 -9.18 -8.16
C GLY A 17 6.42 -9.10 -6.92
N THR A 18 7.66 -8.64 -7.13
CA THR A 18 8.68 -8.53 -6.08
C THR A 18 8.30 -7.56 -4.96
N GLY A 19 7.58 -6.47 -5.28
CA GLY A 19 7.16 -5.47 -4.29
C GLY A 19 6.24 -6.06 -3.22
N SER A 20 5.19 -6.81 -3.62
CA SER A 20 4.27 -7.43 -2.66
C SER A 20 4.95 -8.49 -1.78
N ARG A 21 5.90 -9.26 -2.35
CA ARG A 21 6.72 -10.19 -1.58
C ARG A 21 7.66 -9.49 -0.61
N GLY A 22 8.32 -8.42 -1.09
CA GLY A 22 9.23 -7.64 -0.26
C GLY A 22 8.54 -7.01 0.94
N LEU A 23 7.35 -6.42 0.75
CA LEU A 23 6.56 -5.83 1.84
C LEU A 23 6.14 -6.87 2.88
N LEU A 24 5.62 -8.03 2.46
CA LEU A 24 5.26 -9.09 3.39
C LEU A 24 6.48 -9.60 4.16
N LYS A 25 7.60 -9.82 3.45
CA LYS A 25 8.85 -10.25 4.07
C LYS A 25 9.34 -9.25 5.10
N ALA A 26 9.42 -7.97 4.76
CA ALA A 26 9.91 -6.93 5.65
C ALA A 26 9.08 -6.83 6.95
N VAL A 27 7.74 -6.86 6.83
CA VAL A 27 6.84 -6.85 7.99
C VAL A 27 7.00 -8.11 8.82
N GLN A 28 7.05 -9.30 8.20
CA GLN A 28 7.21 -10.56 8.92
C GLN A 28 8.57 -10.65 9.64
N ASP A 29 9.63 -10.15 9.04
CA ASP A 29 10.96 -10.08 9.65
C ASP A 29 10.95 -9.13 10.87
N SER A 30 10.32 -7.95 10.77
CA SER A 30 10.18 -6.99 11.87
C SER A 30 9.31 -7.52 13.02
N ILE A 31 8.28 -8.31 12.72
CA ILE A 31 7.49 -9.02 13.73
C ILE A 31 8.36 -10.05 14.46
N LYS A 32 9.11 -10.87 13.71
CA LYS A 32 10.04 -11.87 14.30
C LYS A 32 11.15 -11.24 15.12
N ALA A 33 11.62 -10.06 14.73
CA ALA A 33 12.62 -9.29 15.46
C ALA A 33 12.06 -8.60 16.72
N GLY A 34 10.73 -8.61 16.91
CA GLY A 34 10.07 -7.93 18.02
C GLY A 34 9.95 -6.42 17.86
N GLU A 35 10.18 -5.88 16.66
CA GLU A 35 9.98 -4.45 16.38
C GLU A 35 8.50 -4.08 16.27
N ILE A 36 7.68 -5.01 15.77
CA ILE A 36 6.23 -4.88 15.66
C ILE A 36 5.60 -5.91 16.59
N GLU A 37 4.87 -5.44 17.59
CA GLU A 37 4.16 -6.30 18.58
C GLU A 37 2.82 -6.79 17.99
N ALA A 38 2.88 -7.57 16.92
CA ALA A 38 1.71 -8.04 16.17
C ALA A 38 1.93 -9.46 15.63
N GLU A 39 0.87 -10.03 15.09
CA GLU A 39 0.90 -11.25 14.27
C GLU A 39 0.12 -11.04 12.97
N ILE A 40 0.54 -11.67 11.87
CA ILE A 40 -0.27 -11.74 10.65
C ILE A 40 -1.24 -12.90 10.81
N ALA A 41 -2.49 -12.58 11.14
CA ALA A 41 -3.53 -13.58 11.42
C ALA A 41 -3.97 -14.35 10.16
N PHE A 42 -3.88 -13.71 9.00
CA PHE A 42 -4.13 -14.31 7.69
C PHE A 42 -3.52 -13.48 6.56
N VAL A 43 -3.27 -14.14 5.44
CA VAL A 43 -3.03 -13.51 4.13
C VAL A 43 -4.18 -13.86 3.21
N PHE A 44 -4.82 -12.83 2.64
CA PHE A 44 -5.76 -12.97 1.55
C PHE A 44 -5.08 -12.65 0.22
N CYS A 45 -5.13 -13.58 -0.74
CA CYS A 45 -4.64 -13.36 -2.10
C CYS A 45 -5.82 -13.35 -3.08
N SER A 46 -5.93 -12.26 -3.87
CA SER A 46 -6.98 -12.13 -4.91
C SER A 46 -6.71 -12.95 -6.17
N ARG A 47 -5.73 -13.84 -6.13
CA ARG A 47 -5.38 -14.84 -7.14
C ARG A 47 -5.21 -16.21 -6.49
N GLU A 48 -5.28 -17.24 -7.33
CA GLU A 48 -5.07 -18.61 -6.94
C GLU A 48 -3.82 -19.19 -7.58
N GLN A 49 -3.41 -20.37 -7.12
CA GLN A 49 -2.28 -21.11 -7.67
C GLN A 49 -2.43 -21.34 -9.18
N ALA A 50 -1.30 -21.33 -9.90
CA ALA A 50 -1.19 -21.51 -11.34
C ALA A 50 -1.79 -20.39 -12.21
N GLU A 51 -2.19 -19.25 -11.62
CA GLU A 51 -2.59 -18.10 -12.42
C GLU A 51 -1.39 -17.32 -12.98
N THR A 52 -0.32 -17.16 -12.20
CA THR A 52 0.98 -16.64 -12.66
C THR A 52 2.10 -17.15 -11.77
N GLU A 53 3.30 -17.31 -12.33
CA GLU A 53 4.49 -17.70 -11.58
C GLU A 53 4.78 -16.77 -10.39
N ALA A 54 4.62 -15.45 -10.59
CA ALA A 54 4.83 -14.47 -9.53
C ALA A 54 3.88 -14.66 -8.33
N THR A 55 2.63 -15.07 -8.62
CA THR A 55 1.64 -15.41 -7.59
C THR A 55 2.04 -16.69 -6.88
N ASP A 56 2.44 -17.73 -7.61
CA ASP A 56 2.83 -19.02 -7.00
C ASP A 56 4.01 -18.87 -6.04
N ILE A 57 5.01 -18.04 -6.41
CA ILE A 57 6.12 -17.70 -5.51
C ILE A 57 5.62 -16.96 -4.26
N PHE A 58 4.64 -16.05 -4.40
CA PHE A 58 4.05 -15.34 -3.25
C PHE A 58 3.29 -16.30 -2.33
N LEU A 59 2.44 -17.16 -2.88
CA LEU A 59 1.68 -18.15 -2.10
C LEU A 59 2.61 -19.09 -1.34
N LYS A 60 3.65 -19.60 -2.01
CA LYS A 60 4.66 -20.45 -1.39
C LYS A 60 5.36 -19.77 -0.23
N MET A 61 5.70 -18.48 -0.36
CA MET A 61 6.31 -17.71 0.72
C MET A 61 5.38 -17.60 1.95
N VAL A 62 4.08 -17.39 1.73
CA VAL A 62 3.08 -17.34 2.83
C VAL A 62 2.99 -18.69 3.54
N GLU A 63 2.97 -19.80 2.79
CA GLU A 63 2.99 -21.15 3.34
C GLU A 63 4.25 -21.41 4.18
N ASP A 64 5.42 -21.01 3.67
CA ASP A 64 6.71 -21.18 4.37
C ASP A 64 6.77 -20.38 5.69
N TYR A 65 6.01 -19.28 5.77
CA TYR A 65 5.82 -18.53 7.02
C TYR A 65 4.78 -19.14 7.95
N HIS A 66 4.06 -20.20 7.51
CA HIS A 66 2.97 -20.86 8.25
C HIS A 66 1.83 -19.88 8.61
N ILE A 67 1.57 -18.90 7.76
CA ILE A 67 0.48 -17.95 7.92
C ILE A 67 -0.77 -18.53 7.25
N PRO A 68 -1.96 -18.49 7.88
CA PRO A 68 -3.21 -18.88 7.24
C PRO A 68 -3.41 -18.16 5.91
N LEU A 69 -3.55 -18.92 4.82
CA LEU A 69 -3.65 -18.41 3.46
C LEU A 69 -5.05 -18.65 2.90
N ILE A 70 -5.70 -17.57 2.47
CA ILE A 70 -7.01 -17.60 1.83
C ILE A 70 -6.84 -17.06 0.41
N CYS A 71 -7.09 -17.92 -0.59
CA CYS A 71 -7.04 -17.54 -1.99
C CYS A 71 -8.46 -17.48 -2.57
N PHE A 72 -8.75 -16.45 -3.34
CA PHE A 72 -9.99 -16.36 -4.10
C PHE A 72 -9.77 -15.50 -5.35
N SER A 73 -9.77 -16.14 -6.52
CA SER A 73 -9.46 -15.47 -7.79
C SER A 73 -10.55 -14.49 -8.21
N TYR A 74 -10.21 -13.21 -8.26
CA TYR A 74 -11.11 -12.19 -8.81
C TYR A 74 -11.32 -12.37 -10.31
N GLN A 75 -10.32 -12.87 -11.04
CA GLN A 75 -10.43 -13.09 -12.49
C GLN A 75 -11.40 -14.22 -12.80
N LYS A 76 -11.29 -15.35 -12.10
CA LYS A 76 -12.23 -16.48 -12.23
C LYS A 76 -13.64 -16.09 -11.80
N PHE A 77 -13.76 -15.35 -10.70
CA PHE A 77 -15.06 -14.87 -10.21
C PHE A 77 -15.72 -13.95 -11.23
N ARG A 78 -14.99 -12.95 -11.75
CA ARG A 78 -15.45 -12.03 -12.78
C ARG A 78 -15.88 -12.78 -14.04
N ALA A 79 -15.06 -13.71 -14.53
CA ALA A 79 -15.39 -14.54 -15.71
C ALA A 79 -16.67 -15.34 -15.49
N LYS A 80 -16.86 -15.94 -14.32
CA LYS A 80 -18.08 -16.66 -13.95
C LYS A 80 -19.34 -15.77 -13.97
N LYS A 81 -19.17 -14.45 -13.66
CA LYS A 81 -20.25 -13.47 -13.72
C LYS A 81 -20.49 -12.89 -15.11
N GLY A 82 -19.69 -13.25 -16.11
CA GLY A 82 -19.76 -12.67 -17.46
C GLY A 82 -19.46 -11.17 -17.52
N ALA A 83 -18.72 -10.65 -16.51
CA ALA A 83 -18.49 -9.22 -16.38
C ALA A 83 -17.33 -8.75 -17.29
N PRO A 84 -17.41 -7.55 -17.89
CA PRO A 84 -16.40 -7.01 -18.79
C PRO A 84 -15.07 -6.77 -18.09
N THR A 85 -14.00 -6.69 -18.88
CA THR A 85 -12.62 -6.52 -18.37
C THR A 85 -12.33 -5.07 -17.91
N ILE A 86 -13.12 -4.10 -18.36
CA ILE A 86 -12.87 -2.67 -18.14
C ILE A 86 -13.60 -2.22 -16.88
N GLU A 87 -12.83 -1.80 -15.90
CA GLU A 87 -13.30 -1.16 -14.65
C GLU A 87 -13.15 0.36 -14.80
N LEU A 88 -14.05 1.01 -15.49
CA LEU A 88 -14.11 2.47 -15.55
C LEU A 88 -15.54 2.89 -15.27
N ALA A 89 -15.90 2.94 -14.00
CA ALA A 89 -17.14 3.55 -13.58
C ALA A 89 -16.91 4.33 -12.30
N GLN A 90 -17.58 5.46 -12.18
CA GLN A 90 -17.66 6.25 -10.94
C GLN A 90 -18.21 5.43 -9.76
N ASN A 91 -18.86 4.29 -10.04
CA ASN A 91 -19.34 3.34 -9.05
C ASN A 91 -18.78 1.94 -9.36
N LEU A 92 -18.41 1.22 -8.32
CA LEU A 92 -17.97 -0.17 -8.45
C LEU A 92 -19.10 -1.03 -9.07
N PRO A 93 -18.78 -1.86 -10.08
CA PRO A 93 -19.78 -2.74 -10.67
C PRO A 93 -20.27 -3.78 -9.65
N GLN A 94 -21.51 -4.24 -9.82
CA GLN A 94 -22.18 -5.15 -8.88
C GLN A 94 -21.36 -6.42 -8.56
N TRP A 95 -20.65 -6.99 -9.55
CA TRP A 95 -19.83 -8.17 -9.33
C TRP A 95 -18.67 -7.92 -8.35
N ARG A 96 -18.15 -6.67 -8.28
CA ARG A 96 -17.10 -6.30 -7.32
C ARG A 96 -17.63 -6.32 -5.89
N LEU A 97 -18.83 -5.77 -5.66
CA LEU A 97 -19.49 -5.80 -4.35
C LEU A 97 -19.81 -7.24 -3.92
N GLU A 98 -20.24 -8.09 -4.86
CA GLU A 98 -20.46 -9.50 -4.61
C GLU A 98 -19.16 -10.25 -4.30
N TYR A 99 -18.06 -9.91 -5.00
CA TYR A 99 -16.74 -10.47 -4.72
C TYR A 99 -16.27 -10.11 -3.30
N ASP A 100 -16.45 -8.86 -2.87
CA ASP A 100 -16.11 -8.44 -1.51
C ASP A 100 -16.93 -9.18 -0.44
N ARG A 101 -18.22 -9.41 -0.69
CA ARG A 101 -19.07 -10.22 0.22
C ARG A 101 -18.56 -11.65 0.34
N GLU A 102 -18.12 -12.25 -0.77
CA GLU A 102 -17.50 -13.58 -0.77
C GLU A 102 -16.17 -13.61 0.01
N ILE A 103 -15.36 -12.56 -0.10
CA ILE A 103 -14.16 -12.41 0.73
C ILE A 103 -14.54 -12.34 2.21
N MET A 104 -15.48 -11.47 2.56
CA MET A 104 -15.92 -11.30 3.95
C MET A 104 -16.51 -12.58 4.55
N ALA A 105 -17.16 -13.43 3.74
CA ALA A 105 -17.65 -14.74 4.17
C ALA A 105 -16.51 -15.71 4.47
N ARG A 106 -15.46 -15.73 3.63
CA ARG A 106 -14.26 -16.58 3.84
C ARG A 106 -13.42 -16.14 5.04
N LEU A 107 -13.48 -14.87 5.39
CA LEU A 107 -12.74 -14.29 6.51
C LEU A 107 -13.57 -14.21 7.81
N GLN A 108 -14.75 -14.81 7.85
CA GLN A 108 -15.70 -14.66 8.97
C GLN A 108 -15.14 -15.12 10.33
N ASP A 109 -14.21 -16.07 10.34
CA ASP A 109 -13.62 -16.63 11.55
C ASP A 109 -12.40 -15.82 12.05
N PHE A 110 -11.89 -14.91 11.24
CA PHE A 110 -10.79 -14.03 11.60
C PHE A 110 -11.32 -12.71 12.19
N ARG A 111 -10.56 -12.18 13.15
CA ARG A 111 -10.85 -10.90 13.83
C ARG A 111 -9.59 -10.03 13.82
N PRO A 112 -9.23 -9.47 12.64
CA PRO A 112 -8.08 -8.57 12.56
C PRO A 112 -8.39 -7.24 13.23
N ASP A 113 -7.41 -6.66 13.93
CA ASP A 113 -7.48 -5.29 14.43
C ASP A 113 -7.28 -4.28 13.30
N LEU A 114 -6.43 -4.65 12.32
CA LEU A 114 -6.11 -3.84 11.16
C LEU A 114 -5.88 -4.74 9.94
N CYS A 115 -6.37 -4.33 8.78
CA CYS A 115 -6.06 -4.95 7.50
C CYS A 115 -5.12 -4.04 6.69
N VAL A 116 -4.11 -4.65 6.05
CA VAL A 116 -3.11 -3.95 5.24
C VAL A 116 -3.26 -4.39 3.79
N LEU A 117 -3.46 -3.43 2.90
CA LEU A 117 -3.41 -3.64 1.46
C LEU A 117 -1.97 -3.39 0.98
N ALA A 118 -1.28 -4.44 0.59
CA ALA A 118 0.10 -4.41 0.13
C ALA A 118 0.20 -5.04 -1.27
N GLY A 119 0.05 -4.20 -2.30
CA GLY A 119 -0.06 -4.65 -3.68
C GLY A 119 -1.39 -5.37 -3.96
N TYR A 120 -2.47 -4.98 -3.30
CA TYR A 120 -3.84 -5.38 -3.60
C TYR A 120 -4.40 -4.45 -4.68
N MET A 121 -4.69 -5.00 -5.85
CA MET A 121 -4.97 -4.21 -7.06
C MET A 121 -6.47 -4.03 -7.35
N LEU A 122 -7.30 -4.16 -6.34
CA LEU A 122 -8.76 -4.02 -6.48
C LEU A 122 -9.25 -2.90 -5.54
N ILE A 123 -10.18 -2.09 -6.05
CA ILE A 123 -10.89 -1.10 -5.22
C ILE A 123 -11.81 -1.86 -4.26
N VAL A 124 -11.84 -1.48 -3.01
CA VAL A 124 -12.66 -2.10 -1.97
C VAL A 124 -14.01 -1.41 -1.87
N GLY A 125 -15.09 -2.19 -1.84
CA GLY A 125 -16.45 -1.67 -1.71
C GLY A 125 -16.78 -1.20 -0.30
N GLU A 126 -17.84 -0.40 -0.19
CA GLU A 126 -18.26 0.27 1.05
C GLU A 126 -18.48 -0.71 2.21
N GLU A 127 -19.20 -1.81 2.00
CA GLU A 127 -19.49 -2.80 3.05
C GLU A 127 -18.20 -3.35 3.69
N MET A 128 -17.20 -3.62 2.87
CA MET A 128 -15.92 -4.14 3.35
C MET A 128 -15.09 -3.06 4.05
N CYS A 129 -15.10 -1.80 3.56
CA CYS A 129 -14.48 -0.65 4.21
C CYS A 129 -15.11 -0.36 5.59
N GLN A 130 -16.43 -0.53 5.72
CA GLN A 130 -17.13 -0.37 6.99
C GLN A 130 -16.78 -1.49 7.97
N LYS A 131 -16.76 -2.75 7.49
CA LYS A 131 -16.51 -3.94 8.32
C LYS A 131 -15.09 -3.99 8.88
N TYR A 132 -14.09 -3.64 8.09
CA TYR A 132 -12.68 -3.72 8.49
C TYR A 132 -12.03 -2.34 8.57
N ASN A 133 -11.09 -2.18 9.49
CA ASN A 133 -10.13 -1.09 9.44
C ASN A 133 -9.04 -1.49 8.42
N MET A 134 -9.00 -0.81 7.29
CA MET A 134 -8.10 -1.15 6.20
C MET A 134 -7.21 0.04 5.86
N ILE A 135 -5.92 -0.20 5.66
CA ILE A 135 -4.97 0.83 5.22
C ILE A 135 -4.26 0.36 3.95
N ASN A 136 -3.93 1.31 3.08
CA ASN A 136 -3.23 1.05 1.83
C ASN A 136 -1.94 1.86 1.75
N LEU A 137 -0.88 1.24 1.21
CA LEU A 137 0.37 1.92 0.89
C LEU A 137 0.23 2.62 -0.47
N HIS A 138 0.42 3.93 -0.48
CA HIS A 138 0.36 4.76 -1.68
C HIS A 138 1.67 5.54 -1.87
N PRO A 139 2.25 5.56 -3.10
CA PRO A 139 3.55 6.15 -3.37
C PRO A 139 3.50 7.66 -3.61
N ALA A 140 2.71 8.39 -2.84
CA ALA A 140 2.64 9.85 -2.85
C ALA A 140 2.45 10.40 -1.43
N ALA A 141 2.84 11.66 -1.23
CA ALA A 141 2.53 12.42 -0.02
C ALA A 141 1.02 12.72 0.07
N PRO A 142 0.48 13.05 1.28
CA PRO A 142 -0.88 13.51 1.42
C PRO A 142 -1.20 14.69 0.49
N GLY A 143 -2.32 14.60 -0.24
CA GLY A 143 -2.69 15.58 -1.26
C GLY A 143 -1.94 15.50 -2.58
N GLY A 144 -1.03 14.53 -2.72
CA GLY A 144 -0.29 14.27 -3.96
C GLY A 144 -1.11 13.53 -5.03
N PRO A 145 -0.46 13.15 -6.14
CA PRO A 145 -1.12 12.46 -7.25
C PRO A 145 -1.71 11.10 -6.83
N GLN A 146 -2.77 10.69 -7.53
CA GLN A 146 -3.47 9.42 -7.37
C GLN A 146 -3.11 8.45 -8.50
N GLY A 147 -3.36 7.15 -8.29
CA GLY A 147 -3.16 6.11 -9.29
C GLY A 147 -1.96 5.20 -9.00
N THR A 148 -1.49 4.53 -10.03
CA THR A 148 -0.31 3.67 -9.96
C THR A 148 0.97 4.47 -9.68
N TRP A 149 2.00 3.84 -9.14
CA TRP A 149 3.27 4.52 -8.88
C TRP A 149 3.89 5.14 -10.15
N GLN A 150 3.64 4.54 -11.32
CA GLN A 150 4.06 5.11 -12.60
C GLN A 150 3.33 6.42 -12.91
N GLU A 151 2.00 6.41 -12.77
CA GLU A 151 1.18 7.59 -13.00
C GLU A 151 1.52 8.71 -12.03
N VAL A 152 1.75 8.37 -10.76
CA VAL A 152 2.18 9.33 -9.74
C VAL A 152 3.48 10.02 -10.15
N ILE A 153 4.52 9.28 -10.54
CA ILE A 153 5.81 9.87 -10.90
C ILE A 153 5.67 10.77 -12.14
N TRP A 154 4.93 10.34 -13.18
CA TRP A 154 4.72 11.18 -14.36
C TRP A 154 3.97 12.45 -14.03
N GLN A 155 2.95 12.42 -13.17
CA GLN A 155 2.23 13.59 -12.71
C GLN A 155 3.13 14.54 -11.88
N LEU A 156 4.02 14.01 -11.04
CA LEU A 156 5.01 14.82 -10.32
C LEU A 156 5.94 15.56 -11.30
N MET A 157 6.39 14.87 -12.35
CA MET A 157 7.24 15.47 -13.38
C MET A 157 6.48 16.53 -14.20
N GLU A 158 5.22 16.26 -14.57
CA GLU A 158 4.35 17.19 -15.31
C GLU A 158 4.09 18.48 -14.50
N ASN A 159 3.86 18.34 -13.20
CA ASN A 159 3.56 19.45 -12.30
C ASN A 159 4.81 20.15 -11.76
N ASN A 160 6.01 19.81 -12.22
CA ASN A 160 7.26 20.35 -11.72
C ASN A 160 7.36 20.35 -10.17
N ALA A 161 6.94 19.23 -9.57
CA ALA A 161 6.83 19.09 -8.12
C ALA A 161 8.18 19.33 -7.42
N GLN A 162 8.15 19.93 -6.24
CA GLN A 162 9.33 20.19 -5.43
C GLN A 162 9.65 19.02 -4.49
N GLU A 163 8.61 18.33 -4.06
CA GLU A 163 8.69 17.19 -3.14
C GLU A 163 7.66 16.14 -3.49
N THR A 164 7.84 14.96 -2.95
CA THR A 164 6.90 13.86 -2.96
C THR A 164 7.01 13.07 -1.66
N GLY A 165 6.42 11.89 -1.59
CA GLY A 165 6.48 11.06 -0.40
C GLY A 165 5.88 9.69 -0.63
N ALA A 166 5.61 9.04 0.49
CA ALA A 166 4.77 7.86 0.57
C ALA A 166 3.82 8.01 1.75
N MET A 167 2.62 7.44 1.66
CA MET A 167 1.68 7.43 2.76
C MET A 167 1.01 6.08 2.92
N MET A 168 0.62 5.78 4.16
CA MET A 168 -0.43 4.82 4.46
C MET A 168 -1.70 5.61 4.65
N HIS A 169 -2.74 5.35 3.87
CA HIS A 169 -4.03 6.01 4.02
C HIS A 169 -5.12 5.02 4.39
N LEU A 170 -6.18 5.49 5.03
CA LEU A 170 -7.36 4.67 5.29
C LEU A 170 -8.03 4.34 3.96
N VAL A 171 -8.40 3.08 3.78
CA VAL A 171 -9.11 2.64 2.56
C VAL A 171 -10.57 3.09 2.63
N THR A 172 -11.00 3.74 1.57
CA THR A 172 -12.39 4.16 1.33
C THR A 172 -12.86 3.64 -0.02
N PRO A 173 -14.16 3.66 -0.33
CA PRO A 173 -14.66 3.28 -1.65
C PRO A 173 -14.12 4.13 -2.80
N GLU A 174 -13.66 5.34 -2.49
CA GLU A 174 -12.99 6.21 -3.46
C GLU A 174 -11.50 5.91 -3.49
N LEU A 175 -11.00 5.59 -4.69
CA LEU A 175 -9.60 5.20 -4.89
C LEU A 175 -8.64 6.30 -4.41
N ASP A 176 -7.72 5.91 -3.52
CA ASP A 176 -6.62 6.73 -2.96
C ASP A 176 -7.04 8.07 -2.32
N LYS A 177 -8.34 8.23 -1.96
CA LYS A 177 -8.88 9.45 -1.34
C LYS A 177 -9.13 9.35 0.17
N GLY A 178 -8.82 8.23 0.78
CA GLY A 178 -8.95 8.09 2.23
C GLY A 178 -8.01 9.01 3.00
N PRO A 179 -8.36 9.37 4.24
CA PRO A 179 -7.50 10.24 5.05
C PRO A 179 -6.13 9.59 5.30
N PRO A 180 -5.03 10.38 5.31
CA PRO A 180 -3.71 9.87 5.63
C PRO A 180 -3.68 9.35 7.06
N VAL A 181 -3.05 8.18 7.25
CA VAL A 181 -2.80 7.54 8.54
C VAL A 181 -1.39 7.87 9.02
N THR A 182 -0.42 7.60 8.18
CA THR A 182 0.99 7.97 8.36
C THR A 182 1.57 8.38 7.02
N TYR A 183 2.62 9.19 7.03
CA TYR A 183 3.29 9.58 5.81
C TYR A 183 4.74 9.99 6.07
N CYS A 184 5.51 10.04 5.00
CA CYS A 184 6.79 10.70 4.96
C CYS A 184 6.95 11.46 3.65
N THR A 185 7.69 12.58 3.69
CA THR A 185 8.01 13.39 2.50
C THR A 185 9.51 13.46 2.27
N PHE A 186 9.89 13.76 1.03
CA PHE A 186 11.26 14.02 0.66
C PHE A 186 11.32 14.93 -0.58
N PRO A 187 12.35 15.80 -0.68
CA PRO A 187 12.53 16.66 -1.84
C PRO A 187 12.89 15.83 -3.07
N ILE A 188 12.41 16.25 -4.23
CA ILE A 188 12.81 15.77 -5.56
C ILE A 188 13.45 16.88 -6.39
N ARG A 189 13.99 17.88 -5.70
CA ARG A 189 14.85 18.97 -6.18
C ARG A 189 16.12 19.01 -5.32
N GLY A 190 17.11 19.74 -5.80
CA GLY A 190 18.46 19.70 -5.23
C GLY A 190 19.24 18.49 -5.71
N GLU A 191 20.46 18.30 -5.18
CA GLU A 191 21.25 17.09 -5.48
C GLU A 191 20.58 15.84 -4.91
N PRO A 192 20.51 14.74 -5.67
CA PRO A 192 21.05 14.50 -7.02
C PRO A 192 20.06 14.73 -8.17
N PHE A 193 18.92 15.38 -7.94
CA PHE A 193 17.79 15.47 -8.88
C PHE A 193 17.97 16.54 -9.95
N ASP A 194 18.53 17.71 -9.62
CA ASP A 194 18.48 18.92 -10.46
C ASP A 194 19.06 18.68 -11.85
N ARG A 195 20.19 17.98 -11.98
CA ARG A 195 20.76 17.63 -13.27
C ARG A 195 19.80 16.92 -14.21
N TYR A 196 18.93 16.05 -13.66
CA TYR A 196 17.96 15.31 -14.46
C TYR A 196 16.70 16.11 -14.76
N TRP A 197 16.37 17.08 -13.90
CA TRP A 197 15.34 18.06 -14.20
C TRP A 197 15.79 18.97 -15.35
N GLU A 198 17.04 19.42 -15.36
CA GLU A 198 17.63 20.23 -16.45
C GLU A 198 17.61 19.45 -17.80
N GLU A 199 17.87 18.15 -17.79
CA GLU A 199 17.84 17.31 -19.01
C GLU A 199 16.45 17.24 -19.67
N ILE A 200 15.38 17.47 -18.95
CA ILE A 200 13.99 17.45 -19.49
C ILE A 200 13.41 18.86 -19.66
N GLU A 201 14.09 19.89 -19.18
CA GLU A 201 13.66 21.27 -19.31
C GLU A 201 13.56 21.66 -20.80
N GLY A 202 12.47 22.34 -21.17
CA GLY A 202 12.22 22.76 -22.55
C GLY A 202 11.78 21.65 -23.52
N HIS A 203 11.69 20.41 -23.05
CA HIS A 203 11.19 19.28 -23.85
C HIS A 203 9.74 18.92 -23.45
N PRO A 204 8.84 18.68 -24.43
CA PRO A 204 7.52 18.17 -24.12
C PRO A 204 7.59 16.85 -23.37
N LEU A 205 6.99 16.77 -22.17
CA LEU A 205 7.06 15.58 -21.32
C LEU A 205 6.48 14.34 -22.01
N GLU A 206 5.45 14.50 -22.83
CA GLU A 206 4.86 13.41 -23.61
C GLU A 206 5.85 12.78 -24.60
N GLU A 207 6.74 13.57 -25.21
CA GLU A 207 7.79 13.06 -26.08
C GLU A 207 8.86 12.30 -25.29
N THR A 208 9.24 12.84 -24.14
CA THR A 208 10.15 12.20 -23.19
C THR A 208 9.58 10.85 -22.73
N LYS A 209 8.30 10.82 -22.36
CA LYS A 209 7.57 9.61 -21.96
C LYS A 209 7.54 8.56 -23.07
N LYS A 210 7.24 8.96 -24.31
CA LYS A 210 7.24 8.04 -25.46
C LYS A 210 8.62 7.48 -25.78
N ARG A 211 9.67 8.30 -25.70
CA ARG A 211 11.04 7.93 -26.04
C ARG A 211 11.74 7.10 -24.98
N GLN A 212 11.59 7.45 -23.72
CA GLN A 212 12.35 6.90 -22.62
C GLN A 212 11.51 6.00 -21.69
N GLY A 213 10.22 6.30 -21.54
CA GLY A 213 9.34 5.59 -20.60
C GLY A 213 9.91 5.55 -19.19
N GLU A 214 9.75 4.43 -18.52
CA GLU A 214 10.28 4.22 -17.17
C GLU A 214 11.83 4.17 -17.11
N ASN A 215 12.51 4.21 -18.27
CA ASN A 215 13.96 4.31 -18.35
C ASN A 215 14.51 5.74 -18.22
N ASN A 216 13.64 6.74 -18.19
CA ASN A 216 14.06 8.12 -17.92
C ASN A 216 14.81 8.21 -16.59
N PRO A 217 16.00 8.89 -16.53
CA PRO A 217 16.82 8.95 -15.33
C PRO A 217 16.13 9.60 -14.15
N LEU A 218 15.42 10.71 -14.36
CA LEU A 218 14.65 11.39 -13.29
C LEU A 218 13.54 10.49 -12.75
N PHE A 219 12.80 9.85 -13.65
CA PHE A 219 11.75 8.89 -13.28
C PHE A 219 12.29 7.77 -12.38
N LYS A 220 13.41 7.16 -12.78
CA LYS A 220 14.07 6.11 -11.99
C LYS A 220 14.56 6.60 -10.64
N LEU A 221 15.12 7.81 -10.61
CA LEU A 221 15.63 8.39 -9.38
C LEU A 221 14.50 8.66 -8.39
N ILE A 222 13.41 9.29 -8.83
CA ILE A 222 12.22 9.50 -8.00
C ILE A 222 11.68 8.16 -7.50
N ARG A 223 11.59 7.14 -8.39
CA ARG A 223 11.12 5.79 -8.00
C ARG A 223 12.01 5.15 -6.94
N SER A 224 13.32 5.21 -7.09
CA SER A 224 14.25 4.60 -6.14
C SER A 224 14.16 5.23 -4.75
N HIS A 225 14.07 6.56 -4.68
CA HIS A 225 13.91 7.30 -3.43
C HIS A 225 12.56 7.03 -2.75
N GLY A 226 11.47 6.92 -3.55
CA GLY A 226 10.15 6.53 -3.05
C GLY A 226 10.15 5.10 -2.50
N LEU A 227 10.65 4.14 -3.28
CA LEU A 227 10.69 2.73 -2.90
C LEU A 227 11.50 2.49 -1.62
N ALA A 228 12.63 3.21 -1.46
CA ALA A 228 13.46 3.10 -0.26
C ALA A 228 12.68 3.49 1.02
N ARG A 229 11.63 4.30 0.91
CA ARG A 229 10.79 4.78 2.03
C ARG A 229 9.55 3.93 2.27
N GLU A 230 9.07 3.18 1.28
CA GLU A 230 7.85 2.38 1.39
C GLU A 230 7.96 1.31 2.49
N PHE A 231 9.11 0.59 2.56
CA PHE A 231 9.30 -0.46 3.56
C PHE A 231 9.43 0.09 4.99
N PRO A 232 10.30 1.08 5.28
CA PRO A 232 10.35 1.67 6.61
C PRO A 232 9.01 2.28 7.03
N LEU A 233 8.28 2.92 6.11
CA LEU A 233 7.00 3.54 6.40
C LEU A 233 5.96 2.52 6.87
N ILE A 234 5.79 1.41 6.15
CA ILE A 234 4.82 0.38 6.57
C ILE A 234 5.20 -0.23 7.93
N ILE A 235 6.49 -0.48 8.18
CA ILE A 235 6.99 -1.02 9.45
C ILE A 235 6.68 -0.05 10.60
N SER A 236 7.07 1.23 10.46
CA SER A 236 6.81 2.26 11.49
C SER A 236 5.32 2.50 11.70
N THR A 237 4.50 2.41 10.64
CA THR A 237 3.05 2.50 10.75
C THR A 237 2.48 1.36 11.61
N LEU A 238 2.83 0.11 11.30
CA LEU A 238 2.32 -1.05 12.02
C LEU A 238 2.82 -1.07 13.48
N LYS A 239 4.05 -0.63 13.70
CA LYS A 239 4.59 -0.41 15.04
C LYS A 239 3.78 0.64 15.81
N ALA A 240 3.43 1.77 15.19
CA ALA A 240 2.62 2.81 15.83
C ALA A 240 1.22 2.30 16.21
N PHE A 241 0.58 1.48 15.35
CA PHE A 241 -0.70 0.84 15.67
C PHE A 241 -0.58 -0.18 16.81
N SER A 242 0.36 -1.10 16.74
CA SER A 242 0.54 -2.15 17.77
C SER A 242 0.87 -1.57 19.15
N GLN A 243 1.54 -0.41 19.18
CA GLN A 243 1.85 0.34 20.40
C GLN A 243 0.70 1.28 20.84
N GLY A 244 -0.40 1.35 20.10
CA GLY A 244 -1.55 2.21 20.42
C GLY A 244 -1.32 3.71 20.25
N LYS A 245 -0.23 4.12 19.56
CA LYS A 245 0.06 5.53 19.25
C LYS A 245 -0.92 6.13 18.24
N ILE A 246 -1.46 5.28 17.37
CA ILE A 246 -2.46 5.63 16.36
C ILE A 246 -3.61 4.63 16.50
N LYS A 247 -4.83 5.11 16.34
CA LYS A 247 -6.04 4.29 16.36
C LYS A 247 -7.00 4.75 15.25
N ILE A 248 -7.82 3.81 14.79
CA ILE A 248 -8.96 4.09 13.91
C ILE A 248 -10.22 3.91 14.76
N THR A 249 -11.01 4.95 14.86
CA THR A 249 -12.27 4.94 15.62
C THR A 249 -13.37 4.19 14.86
N ALA A 250 -14.49 3.88 15.53
CA ALA A 250 -15.63 3.21 14.90
C ALA A 250 -16.23 4.03 13.76
N ASP A 251 -16.18 5.36 13.84
CA ASP A 251 -16.59 6.29 12.79
C ASP A 251 -15.47 6.59 11.76
N LYS A 252 -14.44 5.72 11.70
CA LYS A 252 -13.35 5.74 10.71
C LYS A 252 -12.49 7.00 10.74
N LYS A 253 -12.33 7.64 11.89
CA LYS A 253 -11.38 8.74 12.08
C LYS A 253 -10.05 8.20 12.60
N ILE A 254 -8.98 8.87 12.17
CA ILE A 254 -7.63 8.61 12.68
C ILE A 254 -7.42 9.47 13.91
N VAL A 255 -7.00 8.84 15.00
CA VAL A 255 -6.73 9.54 16.27
C VAL A 255 -5.38 9.12 16.84
N ASP A 256 -4.78 10.00 17.65
CA ASP A 256 -3.58 9.71 18.42
C ASP A 256 -3.86 8.81 19.64
N ALA A 257 -2.84 8.61 20.49
CA ALA A 257 -2.93 7.78 21.69
C ALA A 257 -4.00 8.30 22.68
N GLU A 258 -4.17 9.62 22.77
CA GLU A 258 -5.12 10.33 23.62
C GLU A 258 -6.53 10.38 23.04
N GLY A 259 -6.73 9.91 21.81
CA GLY A 259 -8.01 9.93 21.12
C GLY A 259 -8.34 11.23 20.40
N LYS A 260 -7.34 12.12 20.23
CA LYS A 260 -7.50 13.37 19.50
C LYS A 260 -7.39 13.11 17.99
N PRO A 261 -8.30 13.63 17.16
CA PRO A 261 -8.22 13.50 15.70
C PRO A 261 -6.92 14.11 15.15
N ILE A 262 -6.27 13.35 14.24
CA ILE A 262 -5.07 13.77 13.52
C ILE A 262 -5.29 13.64 12.02
N ASN A 263 -4.58 14.47 11.24
CA ASN A 263 -4.57 14.41 9.79
C ASN A 263 -3.28 13.72 9.29
N GLY A 264 -3.10 12.46 9.71
CA GLY A 264 -1.90 11.68 9.48
C GLY A 264 -0.80 11.93 10.52
N TYR A 265 -0.04 10.88 10.79
CA TYR A 265 1.11 10.92 11.68
C TYR A 265 2.38 11.06 10.83
N ASP A 266 3.08 12.19 10.98
CA ASP A 266 4.27 12.50 10.20
C ASP A 266 5.48 11.69 10.70
N LEU A 267 5.99 10.81 9.84
CA LEU A 267 7.17 9.98 10.07
C LEU A 267 8.38 10.44 9.24
N THR A 268 8.33 11.63 8.64
CA THR A 268 9.36 12.13 7.71
C THR A 268 10.76 12.05 8.28
N ASN A 269 10.97 12.54 9.50
CA ASN A 269 12.29 12.54 10.12
C ASN A 269 12.77 11.11 10.42
N GLU A 270 11.90 10.26 11.00
CA GLU A 270 12.21 8.87 11.34
C GLU A 270 12.59 8.08 10.08
N ILE A 271 11.79 8.18 9.03
CA ILE A 271 12.03 7.44 7.78
C ILE A 271 13.27 7.95 7.04
N ASN A 272 13.48 9.27 6.99
CA ASN A 272 14.66 9.83 6.33
C ASN A 272 15.96 9.43 7.04
N GLU A 273 15.99 9.30 8.37
CA GLU A 273 17.14 8.76 9.09
C GLU A 273 17.44 7.30 8.71
N VAL A 274 16.41 6.46 8.60
CA VAL A 274 16.57 5.05 8.20
C VAL A 274 17.14 4.92 6.79
N VAL A 275 16.73 5.79 5.84
CA VAL A 275 17.14 5.67 4.43
C VAL A 275 18.46 6.38 4.10
N LYS A 276 18.98 7.26 4.96
CA LYS A 276 20.29 7.95 4.73
C LYS A 276 21.43 7.00 4.41
N GLY A 277 21.41 5.79 4.95
CA GLY A 277 22.44 4.77 4.67
C GLY A 277 22.16 3.87 3.47
N ALA A 278 20.96 3.96 2.86
CA ALA A 278 20.52 3.05 1.81
C ALA A 278 20.49 3.67 0.40
N ILE A 279 20.57 5.00 0.31
CA ILE A 279 20.45 5.76 -0.97
C ILE A 279 21.81 6.30 -1.46
N LEU A 280 22.89 6.05 -0.72
CA LEU A 280 24.25 6.42 -1.11
C LEU A 280 24.87 5.35 -2.06
#